data_8cb2f2de16cc4dc4bef80dae733bf3cb
#
_entry.id   8cb2f2de16cc4dc4bef80dae733bf3cb
#
_cell.length_a   1.000
_cell.length_b   1.000
_cell.length_c   1.000
_cell.angle_alpha   90.00
_cell.angle_beta   90.00
_cell.angle_gamma   90.00
#
_symmetry.space_group_name_H-M   'P 1'
#
loop_
_entity.id
_entity.type
_entity.pdbx_description
1 polymer ?
#
loop_
_entity_poly.entity_id
_entity_poly.type
_entity_poly.pdbx_seq_one_letter_code
_entity_poly.pdbx_strand_id
1 'polypeptide(L)'
;MEEPLPDPTATQQAAIEASIGSAQRIAMRIVDLPKAKREAGIEFVRRNYVDALEKFDIDSEQAHAWLELQIKGIRSLISEIEASGGADREQ
;
A
#
# COMPACT_ATOMS: atom_id res chain seq x y z
N MET A 1 -26.35 -13.23 11.28
CA MET A 1 -26.08 -13.11 10.82
C MET A 1 -25.13 -12.56 10.37
N GLU A 2 -24.41 -12.16 10.62
CA GLU A 2 -23.47 -11.69 10.14
C GLU A 2 -22.44 -12.48 10.11
N GLU A 3 -21.80 -12.69 9.14
CA GLU A 3 -20.71 -13.43 9.09
C GLU A 3 -19.53 -12.64 9.22
N PRO A 4 -18.44 -13.17 9.65
CA PRO A 4 -17.20 -12.41 9.75
C PRO A 4 -16.81 -11.97 8.38
N LEU A 5 -16.31 -10.78 8.31
CA LEU A 5 -15.86 -10.24 7.06
C LEU A 5 -14.52 -10.81 6.72
N PRO A 6 -14.30 -11.23 5.50
CA PRO A 6 -13.01 -11.75 5.11
C PRO A 6 -11.95 -10.67 5.03
N ASP A 7 -12.36 -9.44 4.75
CA ASP A 7 -11.42 -8.33 4.56
C ASP A 7 -11.58 -7.33 5.66
N PRO A 8 -10.62 -6.44 5.83
CA PRO A 8 -10.82 -5.31 6.75
C PRO A 8 -12.07 -4.55 6.37
N THR A 9 -12.81 -4.11 7.36
CA THR A 9 -14.00 -3.29 7.09
C THR A 9 -13.56 -1.94 6.56
N ALA A 10 -14.50 -1.20 6.03
CA ALA A 10 -14.20 0.13 5.52
C ALA A 10 -13.60 1.01 6.62
N THR A 11 -14.11 0.89 7.83
CA THR A 11 -13.56 1.67 8.94
C THR A 11 -12.13 1.27 9.25
N GLN A 12 -11.84 -0.04 9.23
CA GLN A 12 -10.50 -0.51 9.48
C GLN A 12 -9.56 -0.09 8.37
N GLN A 13 -10.02 -0.15 7.13
CA GLN A 13 -9.20 0.29 6.01
C GLN A 13 -8.89 1.78 6.12
N ALA A 14 -9.87 2.57 6.50
CA ALA A 14 -9.63 4.00 6.68
C ALA A 14 -8.63 4.26 7.79
N ALA A 15 -8.70 3.49 8.86
CA ALA A 15 -7.76 3.66 9.96
C ALA A 15 -6.34 3.28 9.55
N ILE A 16 -6.21 2.23 8.76
CA ILE A 16 -4.91 1.81 8.28
C ILE A 16 -4.34 2.88 7.35
N GLU A 17 -5.15 3.39 6.46
CA GLU A 17 -4.69 4.44 5.56
C GLU A 17 -4.32 5.71 6.31
N ALA A 18 -5.04 6.01 7.37
CA ALA A 18 -4.72 7.18 8.16
C ALA A 18 -3.36 7.06 8.82
N SER A 19 -2.98 5.82 9.17
CA SER A 19 -1.70 5.64 9.83
C SER A 19 -0.55 5.49 8.84
N ILE A 20 -0.78 4.90 7.67
CA ILE A 20 0.29 4.62 6.73
C ILE A 20 0.29 5.62 5.58
N GLY A 21 -0.87 6.07 5.18
CA GLY A 21 -1.04 6.93 4.02
C GLY A 21 -1.81 6.20 2.93
N SER A 22 -2.39 6.94 2.03
CA SER A 22 -3.10 6.35 0.91
C SER A 22 -2.11 5.73 -0.06
N ALA A 23 -2.59 4.80 -0.86
CA ALA A 23 -1.73 4.15 -1.84
C ALA A 23 -1.09 5.16 -2.78
N GLN A 24 -1.83 6.17 -3.17
CA GLN A 24 -1.31 7.19 -4.07
C GLN A 24 -0.18 7.96 -3.43
N ARG A 25 -0.35 8.36 -2.18
CA ARG A 25 0.68 9.11 -1.49
C ARG A 25 1.93 8.26 -1.28
N ILE A 26 1.74 6.99 -0.96
CA ILE A 26 2.85 6.08 -0.79
C ILE A 26 3.59 5.92 -2.11
N ALA A 27 2.87 5.76 -3.21
CA ALA A 27 3.50 5.60 -4.50
C ALA A 27 4.32 6.82 -4.87
N MET A 28 3.80 8.01 -4.57
CA MET A 28 4.52 9.23 -4.86
C MET A 28 5.83 9.32 -4.07
N ARG A 29 5.80 8.87 -2.84
CA ARG A 29 7.02 8.87 -2.04
C ARG A 29 8.03 7.88 -2.55
N ILE A 30 7.57 6.71 -2.98
CA ILE A 30 8.47 5.68 -3.46
C ILE A 30 9.10 6.10 -4.79
N VAL A 31 8.34 6.76 -5.63
CA VAL A 31 8.85 7.23 -6.90
C VAL A 31 10.00 8.22 -6.70
N ASP A 32 9.98 8.95 -5.61
CA ASP A 32 11.07 9.88 -5.31
C ASP A 32 12.35 9.19 -4.88
N LEU A 33 12.29 7.91 -4.55
CA LEU A 33 13.49 7.18 -4.18
C LEU A 33 14.27 6.79 -5.43
N PRO A 34 15.59 6.64 -5.31
CA PRO A 34 16.36 6.07 -6.42
C PRO A 34 15.80 4.70 -6.77
N LYS A 35 15.84 4.37 -8.04
CA LYS A 35 15.27 3.10 -8.49
C LYS A 35 15.80 1.92 -7.70
N ALA A 36 17.07 1.94 -7.36
CA ALA A 36 17.67 0.83 -6.63
C ALA A 36 17.07 0.65 -5.25
N LYS A 37 16.42 1.67 -4.72
CA LYS A 37 15.87 1.61 -3.37
C LYS A 37 14.36 1.44 -3.36
N ARG A 38 13.73 1.39 -4.52
CA ARG A 38 12.26 1.35 -4.57
C ARG A 38 11.71 0.05 -4.03
N GLU A 39 12.38 -1.07 -4.34
CA GLU A 39 11.90 -2.34 -3.82
C GLU A 39 12.00 -2.39 -2.30
N ALA A 40 13.08 -1.85 -1.75
CA ALA A 40 13.20 -1.79 -0.30
C ALA A 40 12.11 -0.91 0.29
N GLY A 41 11.75 0.16 -0.40
CA GLY A 41 10.68 1.03 0.04
C GLY A 41 9.34 0.32 0.03
N ILE A 42 9.09 -0.48 -0.99
CA ILE A 42 7.85 -1.24 -1.08
C ILE A 42 7.80 -2.29 0.04
N GLU A 43 8.91 -2.94 0.32
CA GLU A 43 8.94 -3.91 1.41
C GLU A 43 8.72 -3.25 2.75
N PHE A 44 9.22 -2.04 2.92
CA PHE A 44 8.98 -1.30 4.15
C PHE A 44 7.49 -1.01 4.30
N VAL A 45 6.83 -0.62 3.22
CA VAL A 45 5.41 -0.36 3.23
C VAL A 45 4.63 -1.64 3.51
N ARG A 46 5.04 -2.74 2.90
CA ARG A 46 4.39 -4.02 3.15
C ARG A 46 4.45 -4.37 4.64
N ARG A 47 5.59 -4.17 5.26
CA ARG A 47 5.76 -4.45 6.67
C ARG A 47 4.85 -3.55 7.51
N ASN A 48 4.71 -2.29 7.11
CA ASN A 48 3.81 -1.40 7.83
C ASN A 48 2.36 -1.86 7.75
N TYR A 49 1.95 -2.38 6.59
CA TYR A 49 0.60 -2.92 6.46
C TYR A 49 0.42 -4.16 7.34
N VAL A 50 1.42 -5.02 7.38
CA VAL A 50 1.34 -6.21 8.22
C VAL A 50 1.21 -5.81 9.68
N ASP A 51 2.03 -4.84 10.10
CA ASP A 51 1.97 -4.37 11.48
C ASP A 51 0.62 -3.77 11.79
N ALA A 52 0.04 -3.03 10.85
CA ALA A 52 -1.26 -2.43 11.07
C ALA A 52 -2.35 -3.50 11.19
N LEU A 53 -2.28 -4.53 10.36
CA LEU A 53 -3.26 -5.59 10.45
C LEU A 53 -3.17 -6.29 11.80
N GLU A 54 -1.97 -6.51 12.28
CA GLU A 54 -1.80 -7.13 13.58
C GLU A 54 -2.29 -6.23 14.68
N LYS A 55 -2.06 -4.94 14.55
CA LYS A 55 -2.48 -3.99 15.55
C LYS A 55 -3.99 -3.95 15.68
N PHE A 56 -4.70 -4.13 14.57
CA PHE A 56 -6.15 -4.16 14.59
C PHE A 56 -6.70 -5.57 14.74
N ASP A 57 -5.81 -6.52 15.02
CA ASP A 57 -6.22 -7.90 15.28
C ASP A 57 -6.90 -8.52 14.07
N ILE A 58 -6.43 -8.18 12.90
CA ILE A 58 -6.95 -8.72 11.66
C ILE A 58 -5.92 -9.73 11.15
N ASP A 59 -6.29 -11.02 11.19
CA ASP A 59 -5.34 -12.04 10.79
C ASP A 59 -6.10 -13.11 10.02
N SER A 60 -6.33 -12.88 8.76
CA SER A 60 -7.02 -13.83 7.92
C SER A 60 -6.35 -13.83 6.57
N GLU A 61 -6.59 -14.89 5.81
CA GLU A 61 -6.05 -14.97 4.47
C GLU A 61 -6.58 -13.85 3.60
N GLN A 62 -7.84 -13.51 3.81
CA GLN A 62 -8.44 -12.44 3.01
C GLN A 62 -7.82 -11.09 3.35
N ALA A 63 -7.46 -10.88 4.61
CA ALA A 63 -6.79 -9.63 4.98
C ALA A 63 -5.43 -9.55 4.32
N HIS A 64 -4.71 -10.67 4.28
CA HIS A 64 -3.43 -10.68 3.62
C HIS A 64 -3.57 -10.53 2.11
N ALA A 65 -4.62 -11.09 1.53
CA ALA A 65 -4.90 -10.88 0.11
C ALA A 65 -5.19 -9.41 -0.18
N TRP A 66 -5.93 -8.77 0.72
CA TRP A 66 -6.19 -7.34 0.59
C TRP A 66 -4.89 -6.55 0.63
N LEU A 67 -3.99 -6.93 1.54
CA LEU A 67 -2.69 -6.27 1.64
C LEU A 67 -1.93 -6.41 0.32
N GLU A 68 -1.91 -7.59 -0.25
CA GLU A 68 -1.20 -7.79 -1.51
C GLU A 68 -1.81 -6.97 -2.63
N LEU A 69 -3.12 -6.80 -2.61
CA LEU A 69 -3.77 -5.94 -3.59
C LEU A 69 -3.34 -4.49 -3.42
N GLN A 70 -3.15 -4.05 -2.18
CA GLN A 70 -2.66 -2.70 -1.94
C GLN A 70 -1.26 -2.53 -2.50
N ILE A 71 -0.39 -3.50 -2.27
CA ILE A 71 0.98 -3.44 -2.78
C ILE A 71 0.97 -3.44 -4.31
N LYS A 72 0.12 -4.26 -4.91
CA LYS A 72 0.01 -4.32 -6.35
C LYS A 72 -0.48 -2.98 -6.90
N GLY A 73 -1.44 -2.37 -6.23
CA GLY A 73 -1.93 -1.06 -6.62
C GLY A 73 -0.85 0.00 -6.53
N ILE A 74 -0.04 -0.06 -5.48
CA ILE A 74 1.05 0.89 -5.32
C ILE A 74 2.06 0.72 -6.47
N ARG A 75 2.39 -0.51 -6.81
CA ARG A 75 3.30 -0.75 -7.93
C ARG A 75 2.74 -0.21 -9.25
N SER A 76 1.44 -0.39 -9.46
CA SER A 76 0.79 0.12 -10.66
C SER A 76 0.84 1.64 -10.71
N LEU A 77 0.59 2.28 -9.58
CA LEU A 77 0.63 3.74 -9.51
C LEU A 77 2.04 4.24 -9.77
N ILE A 78 3.04 3.57 -9.26
CA ILE A 78 4.42 3.95 -9.51
C ILE A 78 4.70 3.91 -11.01
N SER A 79 4.26 2.85 -11.67
CA SER A 79 4.46 2.72 -13.11
C SER A 79 3.76 3.84 -13.86
N GLU A 80 2.55 4.19 -13.45
CA GLU A 80 1.81 5.24 -14.10
C GLU A 80 2.47 6.59 -13.90
N ILE A 81 2.95 6.85 -12.70
CA ILE A 81 3.61 8.11 -12.42
C ILE A 81 4.88 8.22 -13.26
N GLU A 82 5.63 7.14 -13.35
CA GLU A 82 6.84 7.16 -14.16
C GLU A 82 6.54 7.35 -15.63
N ALA A 83 5.48 6.72 -16.10
CA ALA A 83 5.15 6.81 -17.51
C ALA A 83 4.65 8.18 -17.90
N SER A 84 3.96 8.85 -16.98
CA SER A 84 3.33 10.11 -17.36
C SER A 84 4.04 11.33 -16.79
N GLY A 85 4.56 11.24 -15.60
CA GLY A 85 5.11 12.41 -14.95
C GLY A 85 6.59 12.36 -14.75
N GLY A 86 7.10 11.15 -14.49
CA GLY A 86 8.50 11.01 -14.17
C GLY A 86 9.40 11.48 -15.29
N ALA A 87 9.04 11.16 -16.50
CA ALA A 87 9.85 11.56 -17.63
C ALA A 87 9.87 13.04 -17.82
N ASP A 88 8.74 13.67 -17.57
CA ASP A 88 8.68 15.11 -17.71
C ASP A 88 9.55 15.81 -16.73
N ARG A 89 9.68 15.28 -15.55
CA ARG A 89 10.46 15.95 -14.55
C ARG A 89 11.93 15.94 -14.86
N GLU A 90 12.34 15.08 -15.74
CA GLU A 90 13.71 15.04 -16.09
C GLU A 90 14.09 15.99 -17.13
N GLN A 91 13.12 16.65 -17.75
CA GLN A 91 13.43 17.63 -18.76
C GLN A 91 13.98 18.92 -18.18
#